data_65b5a63c5fd3964dbfdb4fbc7faa2b7a
#
_entry.id   65b5a63c5fd3964dbfdb4fbc7faa2b7a
#
_cell.length_a   1.000
_cell.length_b   1.000
_cell.length_c   1.000
_cell.angle_alpha   90.00
_cell.angle_beta   90.00
_cell.angle_gamma   90.00
#
_symmetry.space_group_name_H-M   'P 1'
#
loop_
_entity.id
_entity.type
_entity.pdbx_description
1 polymer ?
#
loop_
_entity_poly.entity_id
_entity_poly.type
_entity_poly.pdbx_seq_one_letter_code
_entity_poly.pdbx_strand_id
1 'polypeptide(L)'
;MQSIEEKRVYGDRQGAITAYVASAMGVVRVRVAGDTVGEFGLCERCGARDIAASSAAIAVATVEDVRVLALEEESTSGREGDAPVVADDESFVETGFGPAVAVGFDGDDVLAAGPDGRVARRTAGADEWTTLAADLETTVRAIDGDLVATDDGVYRVGDDGLAHAGLSDARDVSADGMPLAATADGLYKLGNGWMRVLEGAFETVAADPRSDRGELVRAHAIAADGVYEFVADEWHAIDGSSEHIVGVGYGETTYAVTDEGTFLAWSDGEWRTRALGIRDVAGLAVPPRAGRQ
;
A
#
# COMPACT_ATOMS: atom_id res chain seq x y z
N MET A 1 17.60 -2.20 -36.77
CA MET A 1 16.72 -3.37 -36.54
C MET A 1 17.18 -3.99 -35.25
N GLN A 2 16.60 -3.58 -34.12
CA GLN A 2 16.84 -4.21 -32.84
C GLN A 2 16.05 -5.52 -32.77
N SER A 3 16.72 -6.60 -32.43
CA SER A 3 16.20 -7.95 -32.45
C SER A 3 15.12 -8.14 -31.37
N ILE A 4 14.11 -8.95 -31.68
CA ILE A 4 13.02 -9.37 -30.78
C ILE A 4 13.57 -10.10 -29.52
N GLU A 5 14.79 -10.59 -29.56
CA GLU A 5 15.46 -11.23 -28.42
C GLU A 5 15.85 -10.26 -27.31
N GLU A 6 16.13 -8.99 -27.58
CA GLU A 6 16.45 -7.99 -26.53
C GLU A 6 15.24 -7.67 -25.62
N LYS A 7 14.01 -7.84 -26.09
CA LYS A 7 12.80 -7.62 -25.28
C LYS A 7 12.52 -8.73 -24.24
N ARG A 8 13.08 -9.92 -24.40
CA ARG A 8 12.89 -11.04 -23.47
C ARG A 8 13.84 -11.05 -22.28
N VAL A 9 14.93 -10.28 -22.31
CA VAL A 9 15.98 -10.28 -21.28
C VAL A 9 15.59 -9.50 -20.01
N TYR A 10 14.52 -8.72 -20.04
CA TYR A 10 14.09 -7.90 -18.90
C TYR A 10 13.11 -8.61 -17.94
N GLY A 11 12.63 -9.80 -18.28
CA GLY A 11 11.68 -10.57 -17.47
C GLY A 11 12.29 -11.45 -16.38
N ASP A 12 13.57 -11.78 -16.47
CA ASP A 12 14.21 -12.84 -15.66
C ASP A 12 15.34 -12.33 -14.74
N ARG A 13 15.29 -11.09 -14.27
CA ARG A 13 16.23 -10.68 -13.21
C ARG A 13 15.72 -11.24 -11.88
N GLN A 14 16.52 -12.10 -11.23
CA GLN A 14 16.32 -12.49 -9.83
C GLN A 14 16.10 -11.20 -9.02
N GLY A 15 14.94 -11.12 -8.34
CA GLY A 15 14.62 -9.95 -7.56
C GLY A 15 13.49 -9.07 -8.11
N ALA A 16 13.01 -9.29 -9.33
CA ALA A 16 11.87 -8.55 -9.86
C ALA A 16 10.64 -8.67 -8.94
N ILE A 17 9.98 -7.55 -8.68
CA ILE A 17 8.72 -7.48 -7.93
C ILE A 17 7.63 -6.92 -8.83
N THR A 18 6.39 -7.15 -8.43
CA THR A 18 5.23 -6.50 -9.02
C THR A 18 4.64 -5.50 -8.03
N ALA A 19 4.50 -4.26 -8.44
CA ALA A 19 3.79 -3.22 -7.71
C ALA A 19 2.46 -2.92 -8.41
N TYR A 20 1.47 -2.48 -7.66
CA TYR A 20 0.14 -2.13 -8.15
C TYR A 20 -0.17 -0.69 -7.77
N VAL A 21 -0.60 0.11 -8.74
CA VAL A 21 -0.93 1.52 -8.58
C VAL A 21 -2.41 1.73 -8.85
N ALA A 22 -3.14 2.18 -7.84
CA ALA A 22 -4.56 2.51 -7.95
C ALA A 22 -4.76 3.94 -8.43
N SER A 23 -5.73 4.14 -9.34
CA SER A 23 -6.10 5.47 -9.85
C SER A 23 -7.59 5.52 -10.18
N ALA A 24 -8.10 6.73 -10.48
CA ALA A 24 -9.47 6.89 -10.96
C ALA A 24 -9.77 6.14 -12.28
N MET A 25 -8.72 5.72 -13.03
CA MET A 25 -8.85 4.96 -14.27
C MET A 25 -8.80 3.45 -14.08
N GLY A 26 -8.35 2.98 -12.93
CA GLY A 26 -8.17 1.57 -12.61
C GLY A 26 -6.84 1.27 -11.92
N VAL A 27 -6.45 0.02 -11.95
CA VAL A 27 -5.21 -0.48 -11.36
C VAL A 27 -4.17 -0.76 -12.43
N VAL A 28 -3.00 -0.15 -12.30
CA VAL A 28 -1.84 -0.40 -13.17
C VAL A 28 -0.88 -1.34 -12.45
N ARG A 29 -0.55 -2.46 -13.09
CA ARG A 29 0.52 -3.36 -12.68
C ARG A 29 1.86 -2.86 -13.21
N VAL A 30 2.87 -2.76 -12.34
CA VAL A 30 4.22 -2.28 -12.65
C VAL A 30 5.23 -3.33 -12.25
N ARG A 31 6.03 -3.82 -13.19
CA ARG A 31 7.16 -4.72 -12.90
C ARG A 31 8.42 -3.91 -12.65
N VAL A 32 9.09 -4.19 -11.53
CA VAL A 32 10.29 -3.46 -11.12
C VAL A 32 11.40 -4.45 -10.75
N ALA A 33 12.60 -4.22 -11.22
CA ALA A 33 13.80 -4.98 -10.85
C ALA A 33 14.84 -4.02 -10.25
N GLY A 34 15.03 -4.09 -8.93
CA GLY A 34 15.82 -3.09 -8.20
C GLY A 34 15.21 -1.70 -8.39
N ASP A 35 15.95 -0.79 -8.99
CA ASP A 35 15.57 0.59 -9.31
C ASP A 35 15.06 0.79 -10.74
N THR A 36 14.99 -0.28 -11.52
CA THR A 36 14.60 -0.21 -12.94
C THR A 36 13.14 -0.58 -13.12
N VAL A 37 12.32 0.38 -13.54
CA VAL A 37 10.93 0.17 -13.92
C VAL A 37 10.89 -0.50 -15.30
N GLY A 38 10.33 -1.71 -15.33
CA GLY A 38 10.19 -2.51 -16.53
C GLY A 38 8.85 -2.28 -17.24
N GLU A 39 8.15 -3.38 -17.55
CA GLU A 39 6.84 -3.36 -18.18
C GLU A 39 5.76 -2.92 -17.20
N PHE A 40 4.81 -2.12 -17.67
CA PHE A 40 3.62 -1.75 -16.91
C PHE A 40 2.39 -1.67 -17.81
N GLY A 41 1.22 -1.87 -17.23
CA GLY A 41 -0.03 -1.82 -17.96
C GLY A 41 -1.24 -1.88 -17.05
N LEU A 42 -2.39 -1.40 -17.55
CA LEU A 42 -3.65 -1.46 -16.86
C LEU A 42 -4.12 -2.91 -16.76
N CYS A 43 -4.28 -3.42 -15.53
CA CYS A 43 -4.74 -4.78 -15.27
C CYS A 43 -6.20 -4.85 -14.79
N GLU A 44 -6.76 -3.75 -14.29
CA GLU A 44 -8.16 -3.65 -13.87
C GLU A 44 -8.73 -2.27 -14.21
N ARG A 45 -9.99 -2.22 -14.70
CA ARG A 45 -10.71 -0.97 -14.97
C ARG A 45 -11.75 -0.71 -13.88
N CYS A 46 -11.53 0.31 -13.08
CA CYS A 46 -12.42 0.70 -11.99
C CYS A 46 -12.13 2.15 -11.57
N GLY A 47 -13.02 2.75 -10.82
CA GLY A 47 -12.72 4.00 -10.10
C GLY A 47 -12.10 3.69 -8.75
N ALA A 48 -10.79 3.41 -8.71
CA ALA A 48 -10.11 3.07 -7.47
C ALA A 48 -9.94 4.30 -6.56
N ARG A 49 -10.05 4.09 -5.25
CA ARG A 49 -9.94 5.10 -4.19
C ARG A 49 -8.84 4.79 -3.19
N ASP A 50 -8.52 3.49 -3.05
CA ASP A 50 -7.47 3.02 -2.17
C ASP A 50 -7.01 1.62 -2.58
N ILE A 51 -5.82 1.20 -2.16
CA ILE A 51 -5.25 -0.10 -2.49
C ILE A 51 -4.33 -0.58 -1.37
N ALA A 52 -4.46 -1.86 -1.04
CA ALA A 52 -3.59 -2.53 -0.08
C ALA A 52 -3.10 -3.88 -0.61
N ALA A 53 -1.99 -4.36 -0.05
CA ALA A 53 -1.43 -5.67 -0.36
C ALA A 53 -1.14 -6.48 0.89
N SER A 54 -1.44 -7.78 0.83
CA SER A 54 -0.86 -8.80 1.69
C SER A 54 0.12 -9.66 0.88
N SER A 55 0.73 -10.66 1.50
CA SER A 55 1.54 -11.64 0.78
C SER A 55 0.71 -12.53 -0.15
N ALA A 56 -0.61 -12.62 0.08
CA ALA A 56 -1.53 -13.52 -0.63
C ALA A 56 -2.50 -12.81 -1.57
N ALA A 57 -2.70 -11.49 -1.43
CA ALA A 57 -3.72 -10.79 -2.21
C ALA A 57 -3.45 -9.28 -2.33
N ILE A 58 -4.08 -8.68 -3.34
CA ILE A 58 -4.26 -7.23 -3.50
C ILE A 58 -5.74 -6.93 -3.27
N ALA A 59 -6.06 -5.93 -2.46
CA ALA A 59 -7.41 -5.42 -2.28
C ALA A 59 -7.49 -3.97 -2.77
N VAL A 60 -8.59 -3.62 -3.43
CA VAL A 60 -8.83 -2.29 -4.00
C VAL A 60 -10.20 -1.79 -3.55
N ALA A 61 -10.25 -0.66 -2.88
CA ALA A 61 -11.47 0.07 -2.63
C ALA A 61 -11.89 0.83 -3.90
N THR A 62 -13.11 0.63 -4.37
CA THR A 62 -13.60 1.31 -5.56
C THR A 62 -14.92 2.04 -5.30
N VAL A 63 -15.35 2.84 -6.27
CA VAL A 63 -16.64 3.54 -6.23
C VAL A 63 -17.84 2.59 -6.27
N GLU A 64 -17.62 1.31 -6.62
CA GLU A 64 -18.70 0.31 -6.81
C GLU A 64 -18.64 -0.79 -5.76
N ASP A 65 -17.43 -1.35 -5.51
CA ASP A 65 -17.23 -2.48 -4.59
C ASP A 65 -15.77 -2.52 -4.09
N VAL A 66 -15.48 -3.36 -3.12
CA VAL A 66 -14.11 -3.82 -2.83
C VAL A 66 -13.80 -4.97 -3.78
N ARG A 67 -12.68 -4.88 -4.48
CA ARG A 67 -12.20 -5.93 -5.40
C ARG A 67 -10.92 -6.55 -4.86
N VAL A 68 -10.80 -7.86 -4.99
CA VAL A 68 -9.63 -8.63 -4.52
C VAL A 68 -9.03 -9.45 -5.65
N LEU A 69 -7.72 -9.38 -5.78
CA LEU A 69 -6.90 -10.22 -6.64
C LEU A 69 -6.10 -11.16 -5.76
N ALA A 70 -6.31 -12.47 -5.88
CA ALA A 70 -5.45 -13.46 -5.24
C ALA A 70 -4.08 -13.52 -5.96
N LEU A 71 -3.01 -13.52 -5.19
CA LEU A 71 -1.66 -13.69 -5.70
C LEU A 71 -1.30 -15.17 -5.59
N GLU A 72 -0.89 -15.79 -6.70
CA GLU A 72 -0.39 -17.17 -6.68
C GLU A 72 1.01 -17.20 -6.08
N GLU A 73 1.27 -18.13 -5.15
CA GLU A 73 2.64 -18.45 -4.75
C GLU A 73 3.39 -18.94 -5.99
N GLU A 74 4.56 -18.33 -6.27
CA GLU A 74 5.45 -18.83 -7.32
C GLU A 74 5.78 -20.31 -7.03
N SER A 75 5.06 -21.20 -7.71
CA SER A 75 5.32 -22.63 -7.62
C SER A 75 6.73 -22.90 -8.17
N THR A 76 7.67 -23.13 -7.27
CA THR A 76 9.03 -23.64 -7.58
C THR A 76 8.96 -25.09 -8.07
N SER A 77 8.15 -25.37 -9.08
CA SER A 77 8.22 -26.65 -9.80
C SER A 77 9.18 -26.46 -10.96
N GLY A 78 10.47 -26.64 -10.64
CA GLY A 78 11.53 -26.65 -11.61
C GLY A 78 11.25 -27.63 -12.76
N ARG A 79 11.03 -27.08 -13.94
CA ARG A 79 11.41 -27.68 -15.21
C ARG A 79 12.27 -26.65 -15.92
N GLU A 80 13.56 -26.96 -16.03
CA GLU A 80 14.47 -26.23 -16.90
C GLU A 80 13.89 -26.20 -18.31
N GLY A 81 13.57 -25.02 -18.82
CA GLY A 81 13.35 -24.79 -20.24
C GLY A 81 12.04 -24.13 -20.67
N ASP A 82 11.10 -23.80 -19.79
CA ASP A 82 9.89 -23.08 -20.19
C ASP A 82 9.87 -21.69 -19.58
N ALA A 83 9.74 -20.66 -20.43
CA ALA A 83 9.56 -19.29 -19.97
C ALA A 83 8.29 -19.23 -19.12
N PRO A 84 8.27 -18.49 -17.97
CA PRO A 84 7.07 -18.36 -17.16
C PRO A 84 5.96 -17.79 -18.05
N VAL A 85 4.95 -18.60 -18.31
CA VAL A 85 3.69 -18.15 -18.88
C VAL A 85 3.06 -17.32 -17.78
N VAL A 86 3.09 -16.00 -17.93
CA VAL A 86 2.25 -15.11 -17.13
C VAL A 86 0.83 -15.64 -17.33
N ALA A 87 0.22 -16.10 -16.26
CA ALA A 87 -1.20 -16.44 -16.31
C ALA A 87 -1.94 -15.15 -16.67
N ASP A 88 -2.44 -15.06 -17.90
CA ASP A 88 -3.24 -13.94 -18.41
C ASP A 88 -4.64 -13.89 -17.75
N ASP A 89 -4.86 -14.65 -16.69
CA ASP A 89 -6.14 -14.86 -16.01
C ASP A 89 -6.17 -14.34 -14.55
N GLU A 90 -5.18 -13.54 -14.10
CA GLU A 90 -5.29 -12.83 -12.84
C GLU A 90 -6.39 -11.77 -12.96
N SER A 91 -7.56 -12.04 -12.42
CA SER A 91 -8.69 -11.13 -12.43
C SER A 91 -9.08 -10.70 -11.02
N PHE A 92 -9.37 -9.42 -10.86
CA PHE A 92 -9.99 -8.90 -9.64
C PHE A 92 -11.44 -9.38 -9.53
N VAL A 93 -11.82 -9.86 -8.35
CA VAL A 93 -13.15 -10.36 -8.03
C VAL A 93 -13.86 -9.40 -7.10
N GLU A 94 -15.11 -9.07 -7.38
CA GLU A 94 -15.97 -8.29 -6.51
C GLU A 94 -16.33 -9.08 -5.25
N THR A 95 -16.35 -8.40 -4.10
CA THR A 95 -16.54 -9.04 -2.80
C THR A 95 -17.95 -8.85 -2.22
N GLY A 96 -18.76 -8.00 -2.83
CA GLY A 96 -20.11 -7.67 -2.36
C GLY A 96 -20.12 -6.74 -1.14
N PHE A 97 -19.01 -6.03 -0.86
CA PHE A 97 -18.99 -4.99 0.18
C PHE A 97 -19.84 -3.77 -0.21
N GLY A 98 -19.82 -3.41 -1.49
CA GLY A 98 -20.36 -2.16 -2.02
C GLY A 98 -19.28 -1.07 -2.09
N PRO A 99 -19.67 0.20 -2.34
CA PRO A 99 -18.73 1.32 -2.44
C PRO A 99 -17.83 1.42 -1.21
N ALA A 100 -16.51 1.59 -1.46
CA ALA A 100 -15.52 1.72 -0.39
C ALA A 100 -14.65 2.95 -0.58
N VAL A 101 -14.13 3.50 0.53
CA VAL A 101 -13.23 4.66 0.57
C VAL A 101 -11.83 4.29 1.05
N ALA A 102 -11.70 3.22 1.86
CA ALA A 102 -10.44 2.71 2.33
C ALA A 102 -10.46 1.18 2.40
N VAL A 103 -9.32 0.55 2.23
CA VAL A 103 -9.11 -0.89 2.34
C VAL A 103 -7.74 -1.19 2.95
N GLY A 104 -7.64 -2.26 3.74
CA GLY A 104 -6.39 -2.71 4.36
C GLY A 104 -6.41 -4.21 4.62
N PHE A 105 -5.31 -4.74 5.10
CA PHE A 105 -5.18 -6.13 5.53
C PHE A 105 -4.79 -6.20 7.01
N ASP A 106 -5.47 -7.04 7.80
CA ASP A 106 -5.06 -7.47 9.13
C ASP A 106 -4.68 -8.96 9.04
N GLY A 107 -3.39 -9.22 8.89
CA GLY A 107 -2.92 -10.52 8.41
C GLY A 107 -3.41 -10.81 6.98
N ASP A 108 -4.19 -11.90 6.82
CA ASP A 108 -4.80 -12.27 5.54
C ASP A 108 -6.28 -11.81 5.43
N ASP A 109 -6.85 -11.23 6.49
CA ASP A 109 -8.21 -10.70 6.51
C ASP A 109 -8.26 -9.34 5.84
N VAL A 110 -9.27 -9.12 4.98
CA VAL A 110 -9.52 -7.83 4.35
C VAL A 110 -10.37 -6.96 5.27
N LEU A 111 -9.93 -5.74 5.52
CA LEU A 111 -10.71 -4.68 6.17
C LEU A 111 -11.13 -3.66 5.12
N ALA A 112 -12.34 -3.16 5.22
CA ALA A 112 -12.85 -2.12 4.32
C ALA A 112 -13.74 -1.12 5.05
N ALA A 113 -13.73 0.12 4.57
CA ALA A 113 -14.60 1.19 5.03
C ALA A 113 -15.42 1.76 3.87
N GLY A 114 -16.73 1.92 4.11
CA GLY A 114 -17.68 2.56 3.20
C GLY A 114 -17.78 4.08 3.43
N PRO A 115 -18.28 4.81 2.45
CA PRO A 115 -18.52 6.25 2.59
C PRO A 115 -19.65 6.60 3.59
N ASP A 116 -20.41 5.62 4.03
CA ASP A 116 -21.47 5.70 5.02
C ASP A 116 -20.98 5.49 6.46
N GLY A 117 -19.66 5.31 6.67
CA GLY A 117 -19.07 5.04 7.98
C GLY A 117 -19.12 3.55 8.38
N ARG A 118 -19.62 2.66 7.51
CA ARG A 118 -19.52 1.23 7.74
C ARG A 118 -18.07 0.79 7.66
N VAL A 119 -17.60 0.03 8.67
CA VAL A 119 -16.31 -0.68 8.65
C VAL A 119 -16.60 -2.16 8.84
N ALA A 120 -16.01 -3.02 8.02
CA ALA A 120 -16.19 -4.46 8.11
C ALA A 120 -14.93 -5.24 7.77
N ARG A 121 -14.90 -6.48 8.26
CA ARG A 121 -13.85 -7.48 8.04
C ARG A 121 -14.39 -8.61 7.17
N ARG A 122 -13.59 -9.07 6.23
CA ARG A 122 -13.79 -10.31 5.49
C ARG A 122 -12.63 -11.23 5.80
N THR A 123 -12.91 -12.28 6.57
CA THR A 123 -11.89 -13.27 6.94
C THR A 123 -11.38 -14.00 5.71
N ALA A 124 -10.09 -14.30 5.68
CA ALA A 124 -9.46 -15.02 4.57
C ALA A 124 -10.22 -16.31 4.23
N GLY A 125 -10.54 -16.48 2.94
CA GLY A 125 -11.33 -17.61 2.45
C GLY A 125 -12.82 -17.58 2.74
N ALA A 126 -13.34 -16.54 3.44
CA ALA A 126 -14.78 -16.36 3.62
C ALA A 126 -15.39 -15.54 2.48
N ASP A 127 -16.70 -15.77 2.21
CA ASP A 127 -17.45 -15.00 1.22
C ASP A 127 -18.21 -13.82 1.86
N GLU A 128 -18.41 -13.83 3.17
CA GLU A 128 -19.22 -12.85 3.88
C GLU A 128 -18.39 -11.83 4.65
N TRP A 129 -18.95 -10.61 4.76
CA TRP A 129 -18.40 -9.51 5.53
C TRP A 129 -19.00 -9.48 6.95
N THR A 130 -18.15 -9.42 7.97
CA THR A 130 -18.55 -9.17 9.36
C THR A 130 -18.43 -7.68 9.64
N THR A 131 -19.54 -7.02 9.99
CA THR A 131 -19.55 -5.61 10.32
C THR A 131 -18.91 -5.37 11.70
N LEU A 132 -17.91 -4.50 11.75
CA LEU A 132 -17.21 -4.04 12.96
C LEU A 132 -17.80 -2.73 13.49
N ALA A 133 -18.20 -1.83 12.57
CA ALA A 133 -18.98 -0.63 12.88
C ALA A 133 -20.00 -0.43 11.76
N ALA A 134 -21.24 -0.10 12.10
CA ALA A 134 -22.33 0.09 11.11
C ALA A 134 -22.35 1.52 10.56
N ASP A 135 -22.01 2.51 11.38
CA ASP A 135 -22.15 3.95 11.13
C ASP A 135 -21.15 4.71 12.00
N LEU A 136 -19.87 4.64 11.66
CA LEU A 136 -18.86 5.44 12.36
C LEU A 136 -19.09 6.93 12.02
N GLU A 137 -19.36 7.76 13.04
CA GLU A 137 -19.68 9.19 12.87
C GLU A 137 -18.46 10.06 12.49
N THR A 138 -17.49 9.49 11.77
CA THR A 138 -16.26 10.17 11.32
C THR A 138 -15.84 9.62 9.95
N THR A 139 -15.09 10.40 9.21
CA THR A 139 -14.57 9.98 7.91
C THR A 139 -13.39 9.04 8.10
N VAL A 140 -13.45 7.82 7.54
CA VAL A 140 -12.29 6.94 7.44
C VAL A 140 -11.39 7.41 6.31
N ARG A 141 -10.10 7.51 6.58
CA ARG A 141 -9.05 7.99 5.67
C ARG A 141 -8.19 6.86 5.13
N ALA A 142 -7.71 5.97 6.01
CA ALA A 142 -6.84 4.86 5.68
C ALA A 142 -7.04 3.69 6.64
N ILE A 143 -6.67 2.50 6.22
CA ILE A 143 -6.66 1.27 7.02
C ILE A 143 -5.34 0.55 6.76
N ASP A 144 -4.60 0.21 7.82
CA ASP A 144 -3.44 -0.66 7.73
C ASP A 144 -3.30 -1.51 9.01
N GLY A 145 -3.16 -2.83 8.85
CA GLY A 145 -3.22 -3.77 9.96
C GLY A 145 -4.51 -3.65 10.75
N ASP A 146 -4.38 -3.57 12.06
CA ASP A 146 -5.48 -3.35 13.01
C ASP A 146 -5.81 -1.86 13.24
N LEU A 147 -5.24 -0.93 12.46
CA LEU A 147 -5.40 0.51 12.62
C LEU A 147 -6.30 1.12 11.55
N VAL A 148 -7.14 2.05 11.97
CA VAL A 148 -8.03 2.83 11.11
C VAL A 148 -7.81 4.32 11.40
N ALA A 149 -7.32 5.07 10.41
CA ALA A 149 -7.17 6.52 10.47
C ALA A 149 -8.49 7.20 10.14
N THR A 150 -8.87 8.19 10.95
CA THR A 150 -10.10 8.97 10.78
C THR A 150 -9.90 10.44 11.12
N ASP A 151 -10.85 11.31 10.72
CA ASP A 151 -10.86 12.72 11.13
C ASP A 151 -10.93 12.91 12.65
N ASP A 152 -11.47 11.93 13.40
CA ASP A 152 -11.56 11.96 14.87
C ASP A 152 -10.34 11.30 15.56
N GLY A 153 -9.42 10.74 14.78
CA GLY A 153 -8.19 10.12 15.27
C GLY A 153 -8.00 8.69 14.79
N VAL A 154 -7.24 7.92 15.54
CA VAL A 154 -6.94 6.51 15.23
C VAL A 154 -7.88 5.61 16.02
N TYR A 155 -8.48 4.65 15.32
CA TYR A 155 -9.20 3.53 15.92
C TYR A 155 -8.41 2.24 15.76
N ARG A 156 -8.61 1.32 16.68
CA ARG A 156 -8.06 -0.03 16.63
C ARG A 156 -9.17 -1.05 16.43
N VAL A 157 -8.94 -1.96 15.50
CA VAL A 157 -9.81 -3.10 15.24
C VAL A 157 -9.57 -4.16 16.30
N GLY A 158 -10.64 -4.63 16.93
CA GLY A 158 -10.65 -5.74 17.89
C GLY A 158 -11.71 -6.78 17.54
N ASP A 159 -11.83 -7.79 18.42
CA ASP A 159 -12.83 -8.85 18.24
C ASP A 159 -14.26 -8.32 18.36
N ASP A 160 -14.48 -7.31 19.21
CA ASP A 160 -15.78 -6.73 19.51
C ASP A 160 -16.11 -5.49 18.67
N GLY A 161 -15.27 -5.13 17.67
CA GLY A 161 -15.44 -3.95 16.83
C GLY A 161 -14.30 -2.95 16.90
N LEU A 162 -14.61 -1.65 16.75
CA LEU A 162 -13.62 -0.56 16.75
C LEU A 162 -13.55 0.12 18.13
N ALA A 163 -12.32 0.36 18.60
CA ALA A 163 -12.06 1.15 19.80
C ALA A 163 -11.20 2.37 19.45
N HIS A 164 -11.62 3.57 19.88
CA HIS A 164 -10.81 4.78 19.71
C HIS A 164 -9.48 4.64 20.47
N ALA A 165 -8.38 4.80 19.74
CA ALA A 165 -7.02 4.57 20.24
C ALA A 165 -6.23 5.87 20.49
N GLY A 166 -6.86 7.03 20.29
CA GLY A 166 -6.25 8.36 20.54
C GLY A 166 -5.94 9.12 19.27
N LEU A 167 -5.23 10.25 19.43
CA LEU A 167 -4.96 11.27 18.44
C LEU A 167 -6.24 11.98 17.94
N SER A 168 -6.07 12.87 16.97
CA SER A 168 -7.13 13.56 16.24
C SER A 168 -6.61 13.86 14.83
N ASP A 169 -7.52 14.00 13.87
CA ASP A 169 -7.21 14.29 12.46
C ASP A 169 -6.08 13.39 11.92
N ALA A 170 -6.28 12.06 12.07
CA ALA A 170 -5.37 11.08 11.52
C ALA A 170 -5.68 10.90 10.02
N ARG A 171 -4.66 11.12 9.19
CA ARG A 171 -4.76 11.09 7.73
C ARG A 171 -4.34 9.76 7.16
N ASP A 172 -3.32 9.13 7.79
CA ASP A 172 -2.80 7.85 7.37
C ASP A 172 -2.19 7.11 8.56
N VAL A 173 -2.09 5.79 8.46
CA VAL A 173 -1.51 4.91 9.47
C VAL A 173 -0.66 3.83 8.82
N SER A 174 0.35 3.35 9.55
CA SER A 174 1.10 2.15 9.20
C SER A 174 1.24 1.27 10.42
N ALA A 175 0.87 0.00 10.30
CA ALA A 175 0.88 -0.97 11.39
C ALA A 175 2.17 -1.81 11.43
N ASP A 176 2.97 -1.79 10.36
CA ASP A 176 4.18 -2.58 10.25
C ASP A 176 5.25 -2.18 11.27
N GLY A 177 5.82 -3.17 11.95
CA GLY A 177 6.86 -2.98 12.94
C GLY A 177 6.40 -2.15 14.15
N MET A 178 6.85 -0.90 14.24
CA MET A 178 6.39 0.11 15.20
C MET A 178 5.25 0.90 14.56
N PRO A 179 4.01 0.83 15.07
CA PRO A 179 2.90 1.54 14.45
C PRO A 179 3.12 3.05 14.40
N LEU A 180 2.77 3.65 13.26
CA LEU A 180 2.90 5.07 12.95
C LEU A 180 1.54 5.67 12.59
N ALA A 181 1.38 6.97 12.82
CA ALA A 181 0.22 7.75 12.38
C ALA A 181 0.65 9.14 11.87
N ALA A 182 0.23 9.46 10.65
CA ALA A 182 0.32 10.77 10.05
C ALA A 182 -0.92 11.59 10.44
N THR A 183 -0.72 12.79 10.98
CA THR A 183 -1.81 13.66 11.44
C THR A 183 -1.61 15.09 10.96
N ALA A 184 -2.63 15.93 11.14
CA ALA A 184 -2.56 17.35 10.81
C ALA A 184 -1.51 18.14 11.63
N ASP A 185 -1.09 17.63 12.79
CA ASP A 185 -0.18 18.36 13.70
C ASP A 185 1.15 17.64 13.97
N GLY A 186 1.32 16.41 13.49
CA GLY A 186 2.56 15.65 13.68
C GLY A 186 2.56 14.28 13.07
N LEU A 187 3.75 13.70 13.06
CA LEU A 187 3.97 12.27 12.89
C LEU A 187 4.12 11.64 14.28
N TYR A 188 3.38 10.57 14.52
CA TYR A 188 3.36 9.87 15.80
C TYR A 188 3.78 8.42 15.65
N LYS A 189 4.46 7.88 16.69
CA LYS A 189 4.69 6.45 16.86
C LYS A 189 3.99 5.92 18.10
N LEU A 190 3.54 4.66 18.04
CA LEU A 190 2.87 4.00 19.16
C LEU A 190 3.85 3.18 19.99
N GLY A 191 4.04 3.56 21.23
CA GLY A 191 4.74 2.78 22.26
C GLY A 191 3.79 2.45 23.41
N ASN A 192 4.08 2.93 24.62
CA ASN A 192 3.12 2.89 25.74
C ASN A 192 1.96 3.91 25.60
N GLY A 193 1.80 4.51 24.42
CA GLY A 193 0.89 5.52 23.98
C GLY A 193 1.50 6.23 22.78
N TRP A 194 0.71 7.08 22.12
CA TRP A 194 1.19 7.87 21.00
C TRP A 194 2.23 8.90 21.43
N MET A 195 3.37 8.92 20.76
CA MET A 195 4.47 9.85 20.99
C MET A 195 4.78 10.57 19.70
N ARG A 196 4.71 11.91 19.70
CA ARG A 196 5.07 12.72 18.52
C ARG A 196 6.58 12.64 18.26
N VAL A 197 6.95 12.29 17.03
CA VAL A 197 8.34 12.15 16.57
C VAL A 197 8.76 13.28 15.63
N LEU A 198 7.81 13.86 14.88
CA LEU A 198 8.00 15.04 14.04
C LEU A 198 6.82 16.00 14.22
N GLU A 199 7.09 17.30 14.13
CA GLU A 199 6.08 18.36 14.08
C GLU A 199 5.73 18.70 12.64
N GLY A 200 4.49 19.12 12.39
CA GLY A 200 4.00 19.53 11.08
C GLY A 200 2.81 18.69 10.61
N ALA A 201 2.26 19.02 9.46
CA ALA A 201 1.16 18.28 8.87
C ALA A 201 1.69 17.19 7.95
N PHE A 202 1.36 15.94 8.27
CA PHE A 202 1.72 14.76 7.47
C PHE A 202 0.48 14.18 6.80
N GLU A 203 0.63 13.78 5.52
CA GLU A 203 -0.47 13.24 4.72
C GLU A 203 -0.38 11.71 4.58
N THR A 204 0.83 11.17 4.45
CA THR A 204 1.06 9.75 4.21
C THR A 204 2.19 9.24 5.09
N VAL A 205 2.08 8.01 5.57
CA VAL A 205 3.13 7.30 6.29
C VAL A 205 3.16 5.83 5.89
N ALA A 206 4.36 5.29 5.70
CA ALA A 206 4.55 3.87 5.45
C ALA A 206 5.78 3.37 6.19
N ALA A 207 5.71 2.18 6.79
CA ALA A 207 6.84 1.47 7.35
C ALA A 207 7.19 0.24 6.50
N ASP A 208 8.45 -0.16 6.53
CA ASP A 208 8.91 -1.35 5.80
C ASP A 208 8.33 -2.61 6.47
N PRO A 209 7.56 -3.45 5.76
CA PRO A 209 6.93 -4.65 6.32
C PRO A 209 7.94 -5.72 6.78
N ARG A 210 9.23 -5.52 6.54
CA ARG A 210 10.30 -6.36 7.09
C ARG A 210 10.71 -5.96 8.51
N SER A 211 10.14 -4.91 9.07
CA SER A 211 10.37 -4.50 10.45
C SER A 211 9.75 -5.50 11.41
N ASP A 212 10.51 -5.99 12.39
CA ASP A 212 9.97 -6.84 13.43
C ASP A 212 9.02 -6.03 14.34
N ARG A 213 8.08 -6.72 14.98
CA ARG A 213 7.09 -6.07 15.85
C ARG A 213 7.75 -5.25 16.96
N GLY A 214 7.44 -3.97 17.01
CA GLY A 214 7.98 -3.01 17.96
C GLY A 214 9.31 -2.39 17.53
N GLU A 215 9.81 -2.74 16.34
CA GLU A 215 11.00 -2.14 15.72
C GLU A 215 10.62 -1.35 14.48
N LEU A 216 11.48 -0.45 14.05
CA LEU A 216 11.33 0.30 12.82
C LEU A 216 12.67 0.27 12.09
N VAL A 217 12.73 -0.50 11.00
CA VAL A 217 13.96 -0.63 10.19
C VAL A 217 14.08 0.53 9.22
N ARG A 218 12.98 0.82 8.53
CA ARG A 218 12.87 1.90 7.56
C ARG A 218 11.41 2.34 7.46
N ALA A 219 11.19 3.63 7.40
CA ALA A 219 9.86 4.21 7.17
C ALA A 219 9.99 5.51 6.40
N HIS A 220 8.89 5.93 5.76
CA HIS A 220 8.79 7.22 5.11
C HIS A 220 7.52 7.92 5.56
N ALA A 221 7.61 9.24 5.70
CA ALA A 221 6.47 10.10 5.97
C ALA A 221 6.48 11.28 5.00
N ILE A 222 5.31 11.60 4.47
CA ILE A 222 5.13 12.63 3.45
C ILE A 222 4.36 13.79 4.06
N ALA A 223 4.95 14.96 3.97
CA ALA A 223 4.34 16.22 4.35
C ALA A 223 4.28 17.15 3.14
N ALA A 224 3.50 18.21 3.23
CA ALA A 224 3.40 19.20 2.15
C ALA A 224 4.74 19.89 1.82
N ASP A 225 5.65 19.94 2.78
CA ASP A 225 6.96 20.59 2.67
C ASP A 225 8.11 19.60 2.36
N GLY A 226 7.86 18.29 2.30
CA GLY A 226 8.91 17.35 1.96
C GLY A 226 8.64 15.90 2.32
N VAL A 227 9.65 15.10 2.04
CA VAL A 227 9.71 13.67 2.33
C VAL A 227 10.67 13.44 3.48
N TYR A 228 10.26 12.61 4.43
CA TYR A 228 11.07 12.23 5.57
C TYR A 228 11.31 10.73 5.55
N GLU A 229 12.55 10.32 5.76
CA GLU A 229 12.97 8.93 5.86
C GLU A 229 13.44 8.63 7.29
N PHE A 230 13.01 7.48 7.83
CA PHE A 230 13.55 6.92 9.06
C PHE A 230 14.64 5.91 8.72
N VAL A 231 15.85 6.19 9.19
CA VAL A 231 17.04 5.35 9.03
C VAL A 231 17.98 5.56 10.20
N ALA A 232 18.64 4.50 10.65
CA ALA A 232 19.58 4.56 11.79
C ALA A 232 18.98 5.20 13.06
N ASP A 233 17.74 4.86 13.38
CA ASP A 233 16.96 5.32 14.55
C ASP A 233 16.58 6.80 14.54
N GLU A 234 16.74 7.52 13.43
CA GLU A 234 16.42 8.94 13.31
C GLU A 234 15.60 9.24 12.04
N TRP A 235 14.78 10.30 12.12
CA TRP A 235 14.06 10.86 10.98
C TRP A 235 14.89 11.94 10.30
N HIS A 236 15.06 11.84 8.99
CA HIS A 236 15.81 12.79 8.18
C HIS A 236 14.92 13.30 7.05
N ALA A 237 14.93 14.61 6.81
CA ALA A 237 14.37 15.15 5.58
C ALA A 237 15.26 14.75 4.40
N ILE A 238 14.66 14.24 3.33
CA ILE A 238 15.38 13.89 2.11
C ILE A 238 14.88 14.73 0.94
N ASP A 239 15.72 14.89 -0.08
CA ASP A 239 15.30 15.55 -1.31
C ASP A 239 14.24 14.69 -1.99
N GLY A 240 13.01 15.16 -1.95
CA GLY A 240 11.84 14.49 -2.51
C GLY A 240 11.62 14.80 -3.99
N SER A 241 10.59 14.20 -4.55
CA SER A 241 10.02 14.65 -5.82
C SER A 241 9.45 16.05 -5.67
N SER A 242 9.50 16.85 -6.75
CA SER A 242 8.75 18.10 -6.81
C SER A 242 7.23 17.88 -6.95
N GLU A 243 6.81 16.63 -7.21
CA GLU A 243 5.43 16.20 -7.33
C GLU A 243 4.95 15.63 -5.98
N HIS A 244 3.65 15.70 -5.74
CA HIS A 244 3.04 15.20 -4.50
C HIS A 244 3.00 13.67 -4.46
N ILE A 245 3.75 13.05 -3.54
CA ILE A 245 3.74 11.60 -3.31
C ILE A 245 2.49 11.21 -2.52
N VAL A 246 1.74 10.23 -3.03
CA VAL A 246 0.49 9.72 -2.43
C VAL A 246 0.59 8.26 -1.99
N GLY A 247 1.69 7.57 -2.27
CA GLY A 247 1.90 6.20 -1.82
C GLY A 247 3.37 5.84 -1.80
N VAL A 248 3.78 5.08 -0.78
CA VAL A 248 5.13 4.54 -0.62
C VAL A 248 5.02 3.04 -0.37
N GLY A 249 5.94 2.27 -0.97
CA GLY A 249 6.00 0.84 -0.81
C GLY A 249 7.43 0.33 -0.82
N TYR A 250 7.65 -0.87 -0.30
CA TYR A 250 8.97 -1.44 -0.09
C TYR A 250 9.15 -2.76 -0.82
N GLY A 251 10.30 -2.89 -1.44
CA GLY A 251 10.77 -4.11 -2.09
C GLY A 251 12.27 -4.23 -1.92
N GLU A 252 13.02 -4.42 -3.01
CA GLU A 252 14.49 -4.37 -2.95
C GLU A 252 14.97 -2.97 -2.57
N THR A 253 14.25 -1.95 -3.00
CA THR A 253 14.44 -0.55 -2.61
C THR A 253 13.12 0.06 -2.16
N THR A 254 13.08 1.38 -1.97
CA THR A 254 11.86 2.14 -1.73
C THR A 254 11.25 2.55 -3.04
N TYR A 255 9.94 2.39 -3.17
CA TYR A 255 9.14 2.85 -4.29
C TYR A 255 8.13 3.88 -3.81
N ALA A 256 7.79 4.80 -4.69
CA ALA A 256 6.74 5.78 -4.42
C ALA A 256 5.97 6.08 -5.70
N VAL A 257 4.79 6.68 -5.55
CA VAL A 257 3.98 7.14 -6.66
C VAL A 257 3.42 8.51 -6.35
N THR A 258 3.36 9.37 -7.38
CA THR A 258 2.77 10.71 -7.27
C THR A 258 1.32 10.71 -7.73
N ASP A 259 0.55 11.70 -7.30
CA ASP A 259 -0.84 11.94 -7.73
C ASP A 259 -0.98 12.12 -9.25
N GLU A 260 0.06 12.67 -9.92
CA GLU A 260 0.16 12.84 -11.37
C GLU A 260 0.54 11.56 -12.13
N GLY A 261 0.79 10.43 -11.42
CA GLY A 261 1.08 9.14 -12.03
C GLY A 261 2.53 8.92 -12.42
N THR A 262 3.46 9.56 -11.73
CA THR A 262 4.89 9.28 -11.82
C THR A 262 5.25 8.19 -10.79
N PHE A 263 5.80 7.07 -11.25
CA PHE A 263 6.38 6.04 -10.40
C PHE A 263 7.84 6.36 -10.12
N LEU A 264 8.26 6.24 -8.86
CA LEU A 264 9.61 6.55 -8.38
C LEU A 264 10.23 5.31 -7.77
N ALA A 265 11.53 5.10 -8.02
CA ALA A 265 12.34 4.08 -7.37
C ALA A 265 13.60 4.74 -6.80
N TRP A 266 13.89 4.51 -5.52
CA TRP A 266 15.06 5.08 -4.86
C TRP A 266 16.33 4.33 -5.25
N SER A 267 17.37 5.04 -5.68
CA SER A 267 18.66 4.46 -6.03
C SER A 267 19.79 5.46 -5.81
N ASP A 268 20.80 5.03 -5.05
CA ASP A 268 22.07 5.77 -4.85
C ASP A 268 21.87 7.24 -4.39
N GLY A 269 20.84 7.49 -3.57
CA GLY A 269 20.54 8.83 -3.05
C GLY A 269 19.65 9.69 -3.96
N GLU A 270 19.12 9.14 -5.03
CA GLU A 270 18.25 9.85 -5.99
C GLU A 270 17.02 9.02 -6.36
N TRP A 271 15.93 9.71 -6.74
CA TRP A 271 14.73 9.09 -7.28
C TRP A 271 14.85 8.92 -8.81
N ARG A 272 14.73 7.67 -9.28
CA ARG A 272 14.50 7.37 -10.68
C ARG A 272 13.01 7.40 -10.96
N THR A 273 12.61 8.10 -12.02
CA THR A 273 11.21 8.38 -12.29
C THR A 273 10.72 7.72 -13.58
N ARG A 274 9.45 7.29 -13.60
CA ARG A 274 8.78 6.74 -14.77
C ARG A 274 7.32 7.17 -14.80
N ALA A 275 6.93 7.96 -15.80
CA ALA A 275 5.53 8.31 -16.02
C ALA A 275 4.73 7.07 -16.46
N LEU A 276 3.63 6.77 -15.76
CA LEU A 276 2.73 5.66 -16.05
C LEU A 276 1.59 6.03 -16.99
N GLY A 277 1.40 7.33 -17.26
CA GLY A 277 0.33 7.81 -18.13
C GLY A 277 -1.07 7.77 -17.52
N ILE A 278 -1.16 7.73 -16.20
CA ILE A 278 -2.39 7.82 -15.41
C ILE A 278 -2.38 9.11 -14.59
N ARG A 279 -3.51 9.45 -13.99
CA ARG A 279 -3.70 10.60 -13.09
C ARG A 279 -4.68 10.25 -11.98
N ASP A 280 -4.84 11.15 -11.03
CA ASP A 280 -5.71 10.95 -9.87
C ASP A 280 -5.36 9.61 -9.18
N VAL A 281 -4.06 9.43 -8.92
CA VAL A 281 -3.54 8.25 -8.25
C VAL A 281 -3.96 8.28 -6.78
N ALA A 282 -4.50 7.15 -6.32
CA ALA A 282 -5.01 7.00 -4.96
C ALA A 282 -4.04 6.25 -4.02
N GLY A 283 -3.10 5.46 -4.57
CA GLY A 283 -2.15 4.73 -3.74
C GLY A 283 -1.29 3.73 -4.51
N LEU A 284 -0.36 3.14 -3.76
CA LEU A 284 0.62 2.15 -4.22
C LEU A 284 0.60 0.95 -3.28
N ALA A 285 0.47 -0.25 -3.83
CA ALA A 285 0.62 -1.50 -3.09
C ALA A 285 1.79 -2.33 -3.65
N VAL A 286 2.67 -2.76 -2.76
CA VAL A 286 3.79 -3.66 -3.06
C VAL A 286 3.65 -4.89 -2.17
N PRO A 287 3.27 -6.06 -2.72
CA PRO A 287 3.13 -7.27 -1.93
C PRO A 287 4.43 -7.61 -1.20
N PRO A 288 4.37 -7.81 0.13
CA PRO A 288 5.53 -8.27 0.86
C PRO A 288 5.91 -9.68 0.36
N ARG A 289 7.20 -9.93 0.16
CA ARG A 289 7.65 -11.28 -0.17
C ARG A 289 7.40 -12.20 1.01
N ALA A 290 6.77 -13.35 0.75
CA ALA A 290 6.64 -14.38 1.76
C ALA A 290 8.04 -14.68 2.36
N GLY A 291 8.20 -14.42 3.67
CA GLY A 291 9.46 -14.62 4.36
C GLY A 291 9.83 -16.10 4.27
N ARG A 292 11.07 -16.41 3.90
CA ARG A 292 11.61 -17.75 4.15
C ARG A 292 11.68 -17.92 5.68
N GLN A 293 10.79 -18.75 6.20
CA GLN A 293 10.89 -19.25 7.57
C GLN A 293 12.16 -20.09 7.74
#